data_50f01bddd4a15e2486daa9286e3bf426
#
_entry.id   50f01bddd4a15e2486daa9286e3bf426
#
_cell.length_a   1.000
_cell.length_b   1.000
_cell.length_c   1.000
_cell.angle_alpha   90.00
_cell.angle_beta   90.00
_cell.angle_gamma   90.00
#
_symmetry.space_group_name_H-M   'P 1'
#
loop_
_entity.id
_entity.type
_entity.pdbx_description
1 polymer ?
#
loop_
_entity_poly.entity_id
_entity_poly.type
_entity_poly.pdbx_seq_one_letter_code
_entity_poly.pdbx_strand_id
1 'polypeptide(L)'
;MEIQILLIRLGRELIFWMAWIIIPLMVEIIPAIGGFFIVLNKKLREVFGKKKTEIKYLPEITLIVPVYNSEDTLEKCLDAIRSSNYPNKLIDILLINNESTDNSFGVYTEYQSRSKDMSITWLNSGQGKAKALNMALFNSEGKYIIHIDSDGRLHPEAIKNIVTRFEREKEVDCLTGTVLTDIDEIEDTEGFMMRMIRRCE
;
A
#
# COMPACT_ATOMS: atom_id res chain seq x y z
N MET A 1 41.82 -55.19 -9.77
CA MET A 1 41.96 -54.14 -8.71
C MET A 1 41.71 -52.73 -9.27
N GLU A 2 42.31 -52.33 -10.36
CA GLU A 2 42.14 -50.97 -10.95
C GLU A 2 40.72 -50.67 -11.40
N ILE A 3 40.01 -51.63 -12.02
CA ILE A 3 38.63 -51.44 -12.50
C ILE A 3 37.66 -51.20 -11.32
N GLN A 4 37.86 -51.88 -10.18
CA GLN A 4 37.01 -51.66 -9.00
C GLN A 4 37.22 -50.26 -8.40
N ILE A 5 38.48 -49.79 -8.37
CA ILE A 5 38.80 -48.44 -7.88
C ILE A 5 38.20 -47.40 -8.79
N LEU A 6 38.23 -47.60 -10.09
CA LEU A 6 37.62 -46.69 -11.10
C LEU A 6 36.10 -46.63 -10.94
N LEU A 7 35.43 -47.78 -10.75
CA LEU A 7 33.98 -47.86 -10.52
C LEU A 7 33.54 -47.14 -9.24
N ILE A 8 34.29 -47.32 -8.13
CA ILE A 8 34.01 -46.62 -6.88
C ILE A 8 34.19 -45.10 -7.05
N ARG A 9 35.19 -44.66 -7.75
CA ARG A 9 35.46 -43.26 -8.03
C ARG A 9 34.32 -42.63 -8.84
N LEU A 10 33.92 -43.27 -9.95
CA LEU A 10 32.80 -42.86 -10.78
C LEU A 10 31.47 -42.82 -9.99
N GLY A 11 31.20 -43.83 -9.17
CA GLY A 11 30.00 -43.85 -8.33
C GLY A 11 29.96 -42.70 -7.35
N ARG A 12 31.09 -42.35 -6.73
CA ARG A 12 31.17 -41.22 -5.77
C ARG A 12 30.96 -39.88 -6.49
N GLU A 13 31.54 -39.69 -7.67
CA GLU A 13 31.34 -38.48 -8.48
C GLU A 13 29.85 -38.33 -8.90
N LEU A 14 29.23 -39.43 -9.34
CA LEU A 14 27.82 -39.43 -9.70
C LEU A 14 26.92 -39.05 -8.53
N ILE A 15 27.16 -39.62 -7.34
CA ILE A 15 26.41 -39.30 -6.12
C ILE A 15 26.58 -37.81 -5.76
N PHE A 16 27.81 -37.31 -5.86
CA PHE A 16 28.09 -35.89 -5.59
C PHE A 16 27.33 -34.97 -6.53
N TRP A 17 27.37 -35.22 -7.84
CA TRP A 17 26.65 -34.41 -8.81
C TRP A 17 25.12 -34.55 -8.70
N MET A 18 24.63 -35.74 -8.39
CA MET A 18 23.20 -35.95 -8.14
C MET A 18 22.72 -35.14 -6.91
N ALA A 19 23.51 -35.08 -5.86
CA ALA A 19 23.16 -34.26 -4.69
C ALA A 19 23.05 -32.78 -5.05
N TRP A 20 23.96 -32.27 -5.87
CA TRP A 20 23.94 -30.90 -6.37
C TRP A 20 22.69 -30.55 -7.23
N ILE A 21 22.12 -31.54 -7.88
CA ILE A 21 20.89 -31.39 -8.68
C ILE A 21 19.64 -31.57 -7.81
N ILE A 22 19.64 -32.58 -6.94
CA ILE A 22 18.47 -32.94 -6.14
C ILE A 22 18.18 -31.90 -5.05
N ILE A 23 19.21 -31.34 -4.41
CA ILE A 23 19.02 -30.35 -3.35
C ILE A 23 18.31 -29.09 -3.85
N PRO A 24 18.78 -28.39 -4.91
CA PRO A 24 18.06 -27.25 -5.48
C PRO A 24 16.66 -27.63 -6.00
N LEU A 25 16.51 -28.78 -6.62
CA LEU A 25 15.23 -29.27 -7.10
C LEU A 25 14.20 -29.35 -5.98
N MET A 26 14.57 -29.95 -4.85
CA MET A 26 13.65 -30.17 -3.72
C MET A 26 13.41 -28.89 -2.92
N VAL A 27 14.42 -28.05 -2.74
CA VAL A 27 14.36 -26.90 -1.82
C VAL A 27 13.89 -25.62 -2.54
N GLU A 28 14.21 -25.47 -3.81
CA GLU A 28 13.93 -24.23 -4.56
C GLU A 28 12.86 -24.43 -5.64
N ILE A 29 13.05 -25.39 -6.53
CA ILE A 29 12.21 -25.53 -7.73
C ILE A 29 10.81 -26.04 -7.40
N ILE A 30 10.69 -27.07 -6.57
CA ILE A 30 9.37 -27.62 -6.21
C ILE A 30 8.53 -26.60 -5.41
N PRO A 31 9.07 -25.92 -4.38
CA PRO A 31 8.31 -24.87 -3.69
C PRO A 31 7.97 -23.69 -4.59
N ALA A 32 8.88 -23.28 -5.50
CA ALA A 32 8.62 -22.20 -6.44
C ALA A 32 7.47 -22.54 -7.40
N ILE A 33 7.44 -23.76 -7.95
CA ILE A 33 6.33 -24.24 -8.78
C ILE A 33 5.03 -24.27 -7.98
N GLY A 34 5.06 -24.78 -6.74
CA GLY A 34 3.89 -24.79 -5.84
C GLY A 34 3.37 -23.38 -5.58
N GLY A 35 4.27 -22.46 -5.23
CA GLY A 35 3.94 -21.04 -5.05
C GLY A 35 3.34 -20.39 -6.29
N PHE A 36 3.90 -20.68 -7.46
CA PHE A 36 3.36 -20.20 -8.75
C PHE A 36 1.91 -20.65 -8.96
N PHE A 37 1.60 -21.92 -8.74
CA PHE A 37 0.24 -22.40 -8.90
C PHE A 37 -0.73 -21.81 -7.88
N ILE A 38 -0.30 -21.55 -6.64
CA ILE A 38 -1.12 -20.89 -5.63
C ILE A 38 -1.46 -19.46 -6.07
N VAL A 39 -0.45 -18.68 -6.50
CA VAL A 39 -0.64 -17.31 -6.98
C VAL A 39 -1.50 -17.28 -8.24
N LEU A 40 -1.24 -18.17 -9.20
CA LEU A 40 -2.02 -18.29 -10.43
C LEU A 40 -3.50 -18.59 -10.12
N ASN A 41 -3.77 -19.56 -9.23
CA ASN A 41 -5.13 -19.92 -8.85
C ASN A 41 -5.84 -18.76 -8.13
N LYS A 42 -5.12 -18.02 -7.26
CA LYS A 42 -5.64 -16.81 -6.62
C LYS A 42 -6.01 -15.76 -7.67
N LYS A 43 -5.12 -15.48 -8.62
CA LYS A 43 -5.35 -14.52 -9.70
C LYS A 43 -6.50 -14.93 -10.62
N LEU A 44 -6.61 -16.22 -10.97
CA LEU A 44 -7.75 -16.73 -11.73
C LEU A 44 -9.07 -16.57 -10.96
N ARG A 45 -9.08 -16.84 -9.66
CA ARG A 45 -10.26 -16.61 -8.82
C ARG A 45 -10.63 -15.13 -8.73
N GLU A 46 -9.68 -14.22 -8.74
CA GLU A 46 -9.92 -12.77 -8.78
C GLU A 46 -10.53 -12.33 -10.12
N VAL A 47 -10.02 -12.88 -11.24
CA VAL A 47 -10.49 -12.55 -12.60
C VAL A 47 -11.84 -13.22 -12.91
N PHE A 48 -12.00 -14.49 -12.57
CA PHE A 48 -13.23 -15.26 -12.84
C PHE A 48 -14.19 -15.32 -11.65
N GLY A 49 -13.75 -14.88 -10.46
CA GLY A 49 -14.57 -14.81 -9.26
C GLY A 49 -15.62 -13.72 -9.39
N LYS A 50 -16.77 -14.02 -8.84
CA LYS A 50 -18.00 -13.21 -8.86
C LYS A 50 -17.75 -11.72 -8.75
N LYS A 51 -18.43 -10.92 -9.60
CA LYS A 51 -18.57 -9.46 -9.55
C LYS A 51 -18.40 -8.93 -8.13
N LYS A 52 -17.54 -7.91 -7.97
CA LYS A 52 -17.43 -7.11 -6.73
C LYS A 52 -18.86 -6.80 -6.27
N THR A 53 -19.33 -7.46 -5.21
CA THR A 53 -20.63 -7.13 -4.63
C THR A 53 -20.54 -5.69 -4.17
N GLU A 54 -21.31 -4.80 -4.76
CA GLU A 54 -21.36 -3.41 -4.31
C GLU A 54 -21.87 -3.39 -2.88
N ILE A 55 -21.16 -2.64 -2.03
CA ILE A 55 -21.61 -2.46 -0.66
C ILE A 55 -22.86 -1.57 -0.72
N LYS A 56 -23.93 -2.05 -0.14
CA LYS A 56 -25.21 -1.36 -0.10
C LYS A 56 -25.20 -0.10 0.80
N TYR A 57 -24.26 -0.05 1.72
CA TYR A 57 -24.08 1.03 2.71
C TYR A 57 -22.60 1.39 2.82
N LEU A 58 -22.30 2.65 2.62
CA LEU A 58 -20.96 3.21 2.80
C LEU A 58 -20.90 3.86 4.19
N PRO A 59 -20.06 3.36 5.11
CA PRO A 59 -19.94 3.93 6.46
C PRO A 59 -19.14 5.23 6.44
N GLU A 60 -19.29 6.03 7.50
CA GLU A 60 -18.41 7.15 7.78
C GLU A 60 -17.01 6.64 8.15
N ILE A 61 -15.99 7.34 7.66
CA ILE A 61 -14.59 7.04 7.91
C ILE A 61 -13.85 8.27 8.41
N THR A 62 -12.84 8.06 9.25
CA THR A 62 -11.90 9.11 9.61
C THR A 62 -10.58 8.87 8.89
N LEU A 63 -10.09 9.91 8.19
CA LEU A 63 -8.83 9.90 7.49
C LEU A 63 -7.83 10.78 8.24
N ILE A 64 -6.74 10.18 8.73
CA ILE A 64 -5.72 10.84 9.53
C ILE A 64 -4.53 11.20 8.66
N VAL A 65 -4.15 12.47 8.67
CA VAL A 65 -2.99 12.98 7.94
C VAL A 65 -2.09 13.74 8.92
N PRO A 66 -1.00 13.13 9.41
CA PRO A 66 0.02 13.86 10.17
C PRO A 66 0.72 14.85 9.25
N VAL A 67 0.82 16.11 9.69
CA VAL A 67 1.42 17.20 8.94
C VAL A 67 2.71 17.65 9.62
N TYR A 68 3.81 17.65 8.89
CA TYR A 68 5.08 18.19 9.35
C TYR A 68 5.84 18.82 8.19
N ASN A 69 5.88 20.14 8.14
CA ASN A 69 6.52 20.93 7.07
C ASN A 69 6.10 20.43 5.67
N SER A 70 4.80 20.50 5.39
CA SER A 70 4.18 19.90 4.20
C SER A 70 3.52 20.93 3.28
N GLU A 71 3.97 22.20 3.30
CA GLU A 71 3.36 23.27 2.50
C GLU A 71 3.31 22.95 1.01
N ASP A 72 4.32 22.22 0.48
CA ASP A 72 4.40 21.87 -0.95
C ASP A 72 3.57 20.66 -1.36
N THR A 73 3.19 19.81 -0.39
CA THR A 73 2.58 18.49 -0.67
C THR A 73 1.14 18.37 -0.17
N LEU A 74 0.77 19.12 0.88
CA LEU A 74 -0.51 19.00 1.56
C LEU A 74 -1.71 19.23 0.64
N GLU A 75 -1.64 20.23 -0.24
CA GLU A 75 -2.70 20.52 -1.20
C GLU A 75 -2.94 19.34 -2.15
N LYS A 76 -1.87 18.78 -2.70
CA LYS A 76 -1.93 17.61 -3.60
C LYS A 76 -2.51 16.38 -2.91
N CYS A 77 -2.17 16.19 -1.63
CA CYS A 77 -2.72 15.11 -0.79
C CYS A 77 -4.23 15.29 -0.61
N LEU A 78 -4.69 16.50 -0.26
CA LEU A 78 -6.11 16.81 -0.08
C LEU A 78 -6.91 16.70 -1.38
N ASP A 79 -6.35 17.12 -2.52
CA ASP A 79 -6.96 16.96 -3.84
C ASP A 79 -7.10 15.49 -4.23
N ALA A 80 -6.12 14.66 -3.91
CA ALA A 80 -6.20 13.21 -4.14
C ALA A 80 -7.32 12.56 -3.28
N ILE A 81 -7.49 13.00 -2.04
CA ILE A 81 -8.59 12.56 -1.17
C ILE A 81 -9.93 13.01 -1.75
N ARG A 82 -10.06 14.28 -2.15
CA ARG A 82 -11.28 14.86 -2.72
C ARG A 82 -11.72 14.17 -4.01
N SER A 83 -10.76 13.76 -4.84
CA SER A 83 -11.01 13.06 -6.11
C SER A 83 -11.33 11.57 -5.93
N SER A 84 -11.39 11.07 -4.70
CA SER A 84 -11.70 9.67 -4.45
C SER A 84 -13.13 9.32 -4.86
N ASN A 85 -13.33 8.05 -5.27
CA ASN A 85 -14.66 7.52 -5.59
C ASN A 85 -15.47 7.17 -4.32
N TYR A 86 -15.14 7.78 -3.19
CA TYR A 86 -15.90 7.69 -1.94
C TYR A 86 -16.59 9.03 -1.66
N PRO A 87 -17.84 9.05 -1.17
CA PRO A 87 -18.54 10.31 -0.95
C PRO A 87 -17.80 11.20 0.08
N ASN A 88 -17.42 12.42 -0.30
CA ASN A 88 -16.68 13.34 0.55
C ASN A 88 -17.39 13.64 1.88
N LYS A 89 -18.72 13.64 1.90
CA LYS A 89 -19.52 13.83 3.10
C LYS A 89 -19.38 12.73 4.16
N LEU A 90 -18.87 11.57 3.77
CA LEU A 90 -18.61 10.41 4.64
C LEU A 90 -17.15 10.29 5.04
N ILE A 91 -16.33 11.27 4.66
CA ILE A 91 -14.90 11.34 5.00
C ILE A 91 -14.70 12.49 5.97
N ASP A 92 -14.30 12.19 7.19
CA ASP A 92 -13.81 13.18 8.15
C ASP A 92 -12.29 13.18 8.14
N ILE A 93 -11.67 14.32 7.80
CA ILE A 93 -10.22 14.46 7.65
C ILE A 93 -9.66 15.16 8.87
N LEU A 94 -8.78 14.48 9.60
CA LEU A 94 -8.04 15.02 10.71
C LEU A 94 -6.59 15.33 10.27
N LEU A 95 -6.27 16.60 10.11
CA LEU A 95 -4.91 17.10 9.88
C LEU A 95 -4.26 17.35 11.23
N ILE A 96 -3.23 16.57 11.56
CA ILE A 96 -2.57 16.69 12.86
C ILE A 96 -1.21 17.37 12.69
N ASN A 97 -1.13 18.63 13.02
CA ASN A 97 0.11 19.38 13.01
C ASN A 97 1.09 18.84 14.04
N ASN A 98 2.25 18.42 13.60
CA ASN A 98 3.34 17.89 14.40
C ASN A 98 4.45 18.94 14.57
N GLU A 99 4.08 20.16 15.01
CA GLU A 99 4.97 21.32 15.18
C GLU A 99 5.63 21.76 13.86
N SER A 100 4.85 21.92 12.79
CA SER A 100 5.34 22.51 11.53
C SER A 100 5.78 23.96 11.74
N THR A 101 6.84 24.34 11.06
CA THR A 101 7.41 25.71 11.07
C THR A 101 7.24 26.44 9.74
N ASP A 102 6.73 25.75 8.73
CA ASP A 102 6.41 26.26 7.40
C ASP A 102 4.98 26.83 7.30
N ASN A 103 4.51 27.13 6.09
CA ASN A 103 3.18 27.66 5.86
C ASN A 103 2.09 26.58 5.68
N SER A 104 2.28 25.36 6.18
CA SER A 104 1.29 24.26 6.08
C SER A 104 -0.09 24.66 6.62
N PHE A 105 -0.16 25.47 7.69
CA PHE A 105 -1.42 25.98 8.24
C PHE A 105 -2.12 26.95 7.28
N GLY A 106 -1.35 27.79 6.57
CA GLY A 106 -1.88 28.69 5.52
C GLY A 106 -2.52 27.89 4.38
N VAL A 107 -1.84 26.85 3.91
CA VAL A 107 -2.37 25.92 2.89
C VAL A 107 -3.68 25.29 3.34
N TYR A 108 -3.76 24.80 4.58
CA TYR A 108 -4.99 24.25 5.15
C TYR A 108 -6.14 25.26 5.15
N THR A 109 -5.92 26.50 5.65
CA THR A 109 -6.97 27.50 5.77
C THR A 109 -7.50 27.95 4.40
N GLU A 110 -6.61 28.09 3.42
CA GLU A 110 -6.99 28.38 2.03
C GLU A 110 -7.81 27.23 1.45
N TYR A 111 -7.34 25.99 1.60
CA TYR A 111 -8.04 24.82 1.10
C TYR A 111 -9.42 24.66 1.71
N GLN A 112 -9.56 24.81 3.03
CA GLN A 112 -10.83 24.73 3.73
C GLN A 112 -11.83 25.78 3.25
N SER A 113 -11.37 27.01 2.96
CA SER A 113 -12.22 28.09 2.48
C SER A 113 -12.91 27.77 1.17
N ARG A 114 -12.23 27.06 0.25
CA ARG A 114 -12.72 26.67 -1.09
C ARG A 114 -13.40 25.30 -1.13
N SER A 115 -13.21 24.46 -0.13
CA SER A 115 -13.66 23.06 -0.11
C SER A 115 -14.70 22.80 0.98
N LYS A 116 -15.83 23.52 0.91
CA LYS A 116 -16.93 23.43 1.91
C LYS A 116 -17.69 22.12 1.88
N ASP A 117 -17.45 21.27 0.93
CA ASP A 117 -18.05 19.94 0.76
C ASP A 117 -17.31 18.84 1.53
N MET A 118 -16.17 19.18 2.17
CA MET A 118 -15.35 18.27 2.95
C MET A 118 -15.32 18.68 4.43
N SER A 119 -15.32 17.69 5.32
CA SER A 119 -15.01 17.87 6.74
C SER A 119 -13.52 17.79 6.94
N ILE A 120 -12.87 18.90 7.26
CA ILE A 120 -11.43 18.95 7.50
C ILE A 120 -11.19 19.67 8.82
N THR A 121 -10.57 19.00 9.78
CA THR A 121 -10.24 19.55 11.09
C THR A 121 -8.74 19.60 11.29
N TRP A 122 -8.24 20.75 11.73
CA TRP A 122 -6.83 20.94 12.08
C TRP A 122 -6.65 20.83 13.60
N LEU A 123 -5.76 19.94 14.03
CA LEU A 123 -5.39 19.74 15.43
C LEU A 123 -3.88 19.92 15.60
N ASN A 124 -3.45 20.45 16.74
CA ASN A 124 -2.03 20.59 17.05
C ASN A 124 -1.61 19.54 18.08
N SER A 125 -0.61 18.74 17.76
CA SER A 125 0.04 17.81 18.69
C SER A 125 1.44 18.30 19.07
N GLY A 126 1.96 17.80 20.18
CA GLY A 126 3.40 17.95 20.45
C GLY A 126 4.24 17.09 19.50
N GLN A 127 5.51 17.44 19.36
CA GLN A 127 6.43 16.80 18.44
C GLN A 127 6.48 15.26 18.57
N GLY A 128 6.38 14.57 17.47
CA GLY A 128 6.44 13.10 17.35
C GLY A 128 5.24 12.50 16.63
N LYS A 129 5.48 11.77 15.53
CA LYS A 129 4.45 11.10 14.70
C LYS A 129 3.50 10.24 15.55
N ALA A 130 4.01 9.53 16.56
CA ALA A 130 3.19 8.70 17.45
C ALA A 130 2.21 9.55 18.30
N LYS A 131 2.61 10.73 18.78
CA LYS A 131 1.72 11.63 19.52
C LYS A 131 0.63 12.19 18.61
N ALA A 132 1.00 12.57 17.38
CA ALA A 132 0.05 13.03 16.37
C ALA A 132 -1.01 11.95 16.08
N LEU A 133 -0.57 10.71 15.82
CA LEU A 133 -1.48 9.59 15.58
C LEU A 133 -2.39 9.28 16.78
N ASN A 134 -1.85 9.27 18.00
CA ASN A 134 -2.65 9.05 19.20
C ASN A 134 -3.73 10.15 19.37
N MET A 135 -3.36 11.40 19.16
CA MET A 135 -4.32 12.51 19.21
C MET A 135 -5.45 12.33 18.18
N ALA A 136 -5.09 11.95 16.95
CA ALA A 136 -6.05 11.68 15.91
C ALA A 136 -6.98 10.52 16.26
N LEU A 137 -6.46 9.42 16.82
CA LEU A 137 -7.26 8.28 17.25
C LEU A 137 -8.29 8.66 18.32
N PHE A 138 -7.94 9.51 19.28
CA PHE A 138 -8.87 9.98 20.30
C PHE A 138 -9.97 10.90 19.76
N ASN A 139 -9.73 11.54 18.61
CA ASN A 139 -10.70 12.45 17.96
C ASN A 139 -11.41 11.81 16.77
N SER A 140 -11.14 10.53 16.47
CA SER A 140 -11.76 9.85 15.35
C SER A 140 -13.11 9.26 15.71
N GLU A 141 -14.14 9.53 14.89
CA GLU A 141 -15.52 9.05 15.10
C GLU A 141 -15.95 8.05 14.00
N GLY A 142 -15.21 7.97 12.90
CA GLY A 142 -15.52 7.09 11.78
C GLY A 142 -15.45 5.60 12.15
N LYS A 143 -16.27 4.79 11.49
CA LYS A 143 -16.25 3.32 11.63
C LYS A 143 -14.89 2.71 11.31
N TYR A 144 -14.20 3.28 10.33
CA TYR A 144 -12.85 2.90 9.93
C TYR A 144 -11.94 4.10 9.97
N ILE A 145 -10.69 3.84 10.36
CA ILE A 145 -9.64 4.84 10.42
C ILE A 145 -8.63 4.51 9.34
N ILE A 146 -8.33 5.48 8.50
CA ILE A 146 -7.32 5.37 7.43
C ILE A 146 -6.23 6.40 7.72
N HIS A 147 -4.99 5.95 7.69
CA HIS A 147 -3.82 6.82 7.85
C HIS A 147 -3.12 6.98 6.50
N ILE A 148 -2.78 8.23 6.15
CA ILE A 148 -1.98 8.59 4.99
C ILE A 148 -0.97 9.67 5.38
N ASP A 149 0.24 9.61 4.86
CA ASP A 149 1.24 10.67 5.05
C ASP A 149 0.88 11.90 4.18
N SER A 150 1.28 13.10 4.61
CA SER A 150 0.92 14.38 3.96
C SER A 150 1.55 14.59 2.57
N ASP A 151 2.52 13.75 2.19
CA ASP A 151 3.13 13.67 0.86
C ASP A 151 2.52 12.55 0.00
N GLY A 152 1.65 11.72 0.59
CA GLY A 152 0.99 10.60 -0.08
C GLY A 152 -0.16 11.04 -0.98
N ARG A 153 -0.35 10.34 -2.10
CA ARG A 153 -1.50 10.51 -2.99
C ARG A 153 -2.33 9.24 -3.04
N LEU A 154 -3.60 9.34 -2.72
CA LEU A 154 -4.51 8.21 -2.79
C LEU A 154 -4.97 7.96 -4.23
N HIS A 155 -4.93 6.70 -4.64
CA HIS A 155 -5.63 6.29 -5.86
C HIS A 155 -7.15 6.47 -5.66
N PRO A 156 -7.91 6.95 -6.67
CA PRO A 156 -9.35 7.24 -6.54
C PRO A 156 -10.18 6.09 -5.96
N GLU A 157 -9.84 4.85 -6.27
CA GLU A 157 -10.53 3.65 -5.77
C GLU A 157 -10.02 3.16 -4.40
N ALA A 158 -8.96 3.77 -3.83
CA ALA A 158 -8.28 3.23 -2.65
C ALA A 158 -9.22 3.13 -1.45
N ILE A 159 -9.88 4.22 -1.07
CA ILE A 159 -10.79 4.26 0.08
C ILE A 159 -11.93 3.24 -0.09
N LYS A 160 -12.57 3.25 -1.27
CA LYS A 160 -13.67 2.33 -1.56
C LYS A 160 -13.24 0.88 -1.50
N ASN A 161 -12.04 0.55 -2.00
CA ASN A 161 -11.51 -0.81 -1.98
C ASN A 161 -11.19 -1.26 -0.55
N ILE A 162 -10.59 -0.39 0.28
CA ILE A 162 -10.28 -0.66 1.70
C ILE A 162 -11.58 -0.94 2.47
N VAL A 163 -12.55 -0.04 2.39
CA VAL A 163 -13.84 -0.18 3.06
C VAL A 163 -14.57 -1.44 2.59
N THR A 164 -14.57 -1.69 1.27
CA THR A 164 -15.18 -2.90 0.70
C THR A 164 -14.56 -4.16 1.28
N ARG A 165 -13.26 -4.16 1.50
CA ARG A 165 -12.55 -5.31 2.05
C ARG A 165 -12.91 -5.57 3.50
N PHE A 166 -12.92 -4.54 4.34
CA PHE A 166 -13.34 -4.65 5.73
C PHE A 166 -14.81 -5.11 5.88
N GLU A 167 -15.71 -4.61 5.03
CA GLU A 167 -17.12 -5.02 5.09
C GLU A 167 -17.34 -6.48 4.65
N ARG A 168 -16.47 -7.04 3.82
CA ARG A 168 -16.55 -8.42 3.34
C ARG A 168 -15.86 -9.42 4.24
N GLU A 169 -14.69 -9.07 4.75
CA GLU A 169 -13.81 -9.96 5.50
C GLU A 169 -13.80 -9.50 6.96
N LYS A 170 -14.77 -9.96 7.74
CA LYS A 170 -14.95 -9.55 9.15
C LYS A 170 -13.81 -9.99 10.08
N GLU A 171 -12.94 -10.88 9.62
CA GLU A 171 -11.76 -11.34 10.34
C GLU A 171 -10.54 -10.44 10.13
N VAL A 172 -10.67 -9.41 9.27
CA VAL A 172 -9.58 -8.48 8.96
C VAL A 172 -9.69 -7.26 9.85
N ASP A 173 -8.73 -7.09 10.75
CA ASP A 173 -8.66 -5.95 11.67
C ASP A 173 -7.77 -4.82 11.14
N CYS A 174 -6.81 -5.11 10.24
CA CYS A 174 -5.88 -4.13 9.69
C CYS A 174 -5.56 -4.44 8.22
N LEU A 175 -5.46 -3.38 7.42
CA LEU A 175 -5.04 -3.44 6.02
C LEU A 175 -3.96 -2.40 5.74
N THR A 176 -3.00 -2.75 4.90
CA THR A 176 -2.04 -1.80 4.35
C THR A 176 -2.24 -1.69 2.84
N GLY A 177 -2.12 -0.48 2.32
CA GLY A 177 -2.11 -0.21 0.89
C GLY A 177 -0.76 -0.55 0.27
N THR A 178 -0.74 -0.80 -1.04
CA THR A 178 0.50 -0.86 -1.82
C THR A 178 0.93 0.56 -2.15
N VAL A 179 2.16 0.90 -1.79
CA VAL A 179 2.78 2.18 -2.19
C VAL A 179 3.38 1.99 -3.57
N LEU A 180 2.95 2.80 -4.51
CA LEU A 180 3.49 2.85 -5.87
C LEU A 180 4.27 4.15 -6.04
N THR A 181 5.40 4.09 -6.73
CA THR A 181 6.13 5.30 -7.12
C THR A 181 5.35 6.02 -8.21
N ASP A 182 5.16 7.32 -8.08
CA ASP A 182 4.51 8.14 -9.10
C ASP A 182 5.48 8.28 -10.29
N ILE A 183 5.15 7.59 -11.38
CA ILE A 183 6.01 7.51 -12.58
C ILE A 183 5.93 8.81 -13.39
N ASP A 184 4.86 9.59 -13.21
CA ASP A 184 4.62 10.81 -13.99
C ASP A 184 5.52 12.00 -13.55
N GLU A 185 6.10 11.96 -12.34
CA GLU A 185 7.05 12.99 -11.86
C GLU A 185 8.52 12.71 -12.24
N ILE A 186 8.81 11.57 -12.85
CA ILE A 186 10.17 11.26 -13.29
C ILE A 186 10.33 11.82 -14.70
N GLU A 187 11.06 12.95 -14.81
CA GLU A 187 11.44 13.53 -16.08
C GLU A 187 11.98 12.49 -17.06
N ASP A 188 11.66 12.65 -18.31
CA ASP A 188 11.89 11.76 -19.48
C ASP A 188 13.37 11.46 -19.80
N THR A 189 14.26 11.50 -18.81
CA THR A 189 15.71 11.30 -18.94
C THR A 189 16.13 9.83 -18.95
N GLU A 190 15.22 8.90 -18.68
CA GLU A 190 15.58 7.48 -18.62
C GLU A 190 15.18 6.71 -19.89
N GLY A 191 16.16 6.00 -20.44
CA GLY A 191 16.01 5.21 -21.68
C GLY A 191 14.96 4.09 -21.55
N PHE A 192 14.47 3.62 -22.71
CA PHE A 192 13.44 2.59 -22.87
C PHE A 192 13.63 1.34 -21.97
N MET A 193 14.88 0.94 -21.71
CA MET A 193 15.19 -0.25 -20.90
C MET A 193 14.87 -0.05 -19.41
N MET A 194 15.08 1.15 -18.87
CA MET A 194 14.74 1.49 -17.48
C MET A 194 13.24 1.56 -17.26
N ARG A 195 12.46 2.08 -18.22
CA ARG A 195 10.99 2.04 -18.23
C ARG A 195 10.44 0.60 -18.22
N MET A 196 11.13 -0.33 -18.88
CA MET A 196 10.72 -1.72 -18.95
C MET A 196 10.96 -2.46 -17.62
N ILE A 197 12.08 -2.18 -16.94
CA ILE A 197 12.41 -2.77 -15.63
C ILE A 197 11.39 -2.32 -14.56
N ARG A 198 11.02 -1.04 -14.51
CA ARG A 198 10.04 -0.51 -13.55
C ARG A 198 8.60 -1.01 -13.77
N ARG A 199 8.24 -1.48 -14.96
CA ARG A 199 6.94 -2.12 -15.20
C ARG A 199 6.86 -3.55 -14.69
N CYS A 200 7.98 -4.13 -14.28
CA CYS A 200 8.08 -5.50 -13.77
C CYS A 200 8.15 -5.57 -12.23
N GLU A 201 8.28 -4.45 -11.53
CA GLU A 201 8.13 -4.35 -10.08
C GLU A 201 6.65 -4.10 -9.70
#